data_57e04fa197fa59232028c6ab62663b9f
#
_entry.id   57e04fa197fa59232028c6ab62663b9f
#
_cell.length_a   1.000
_cell.length_b   1.000
_cell.length_c   1.000
_cell.angle_alpha   90.00
_cell.angle_beta   90.00
_cell.angle_gamma   90.00
#
_symmetry.space_group_name_H-M   'P 1'
#
loop_
_entity.id
_entity.type
_entity.pdbx_description
1 polymer ?
#
loop_
_entity_poly.entity_id
_entity_poly.type
_entity_poly.pdbx_seq_one_letter_code
_entity_poly.pdbx_strand_id
1 'polypeptide(L)'
;MIQVRIKRVYEDFSETDGYRVLVDKLWPRGMKKEWLKYDYWAKDITPSPTLRKWFHEDIPGHWGDFVTQYQKELDASPSMADFLTLIKPHPVITLLYASKKPVYNHARILRDYLEMRLKE
;
A
#
# COMPACT_ATOMS: atom_id res chain seq x y z
N MET A 1 4.75 -14.05 13.86
CA MET A 1 5.07 -12.67 13.45
C MET A 1 4.66 -12.47 12.01
N ILE A 2 3.96 -11.38 11.71
CA ILE A 2 3.51 -11.06 10.36
C ILE A 2 4.58 -10.25 9.66
N GLN A 3 4.92 -10.64 8.43
CA GLN A 3 5.87 -9.91 7.60
C GLN A 3 5.12 -9.13 6.54
N VAL A 4 5.37 -7.82 6.42
CA VAL A 4 4.78 -6.98 5.40
C VAL A 4 5.87 -6.55 4.43
N ARG A 5 5.66 -6.86 3.15
CA ARG A 5 6.58 -6.54 2.07
C ARG A 5 5.93 -5.60 1.08
N ILE A 6 6.75 -4.93 0.27
CA ILE A 6 6.25 -4.16 -0.87
C ILE A 6 6.86 -4.72 -2.15
N LYS A 7 6.11 -4.63 -3.25
CA LYS A 7 6.55 -5.16 -4.55
C LYS A 7 5.83 -4.39 -5.65
N ARG A 8 6.54 -4.08 -6.75
CA ARG A 8 5.85 -3.46 -7.87
C ARG A 8 4.94 -4.45 -8.57
N VAL A 9 3.78 -3.96 -9.05
CA VAL A 9 2.81 -4.82 -9.75
C VAL A 9 3.40 -5.47 -11.01
N TYR A 10 4.47 -4.88 -11.55
CA TYR A 10 5.10 -5.38 -12.79
C TYR A 10 6.15 -6.46 -12.54
N GLU A 11 6.48 -6.75 -11.28
CA GLU A 11 7.38 -7.84 -10.94
C GLU A 11 6.64 -9.18 -10.97
N ASP A 12 7.37 -10.25 -11.29
CA ASP A 12 6.78 -11.57 -11.41
C ASP A 12 6.14 -12.04 -10.10
N PHE A 13 5.03 -12.74 -10.23
CA PHE A 13 4.38 -13.40 -9.11
C PHE A 13 5.32 -14.44 -8.50
N SER A 14 5.30 -14.54 -7.16
CA SER A 14 5.99 -15.57 -6.42
C SER A 14 5.05 -16.15 -5.36
N GLU A 15 5.09 -17.45 -5.17
CA GLU A 15 4.32 -18.10 -4.11
C GLU A 15 4.73 -17.61 -2.72
N THR A 16 5.97 -17.11 -2.59
CA THR A 16 6.46 -16.57 -1.31
C THR A 16 5.89 -15.19 -0.99
N ASP A 17 5.15 -14.57 -1.92
CA ASP A 17 4.51 -13.28 -1.68
C ASP A 17 3.41 -13.34 -0.62
N GLY A 18 2.85 -14.52 -0.38
CA GLY A 18 1.76 -14.68 0.58
C GLY A 18 0.48 -14.00 0.11
N TYR A 19 -0.15 -13.25 0.99
CA TYR A 19 -1.39 -12.53 0.67
C TYR A 19 -1.05 -11.25 -0.09
N ARG A 20 -1.51 -11.15 -1.34
CA ARG A 20 -1.14 -10.05 -2.25
C ARG A 20 -2.25 -9.00 -2.25
N VAL A 21 -1.89 -7.79 -1.84
CA VAL A 21 -2.83 -6.67 -1.69
C VAL A 21 -2.43 -5.54 -2.63
N LEU A 22 -3.32 -5.17 -3.55
CA LEU A 22 -3.11 -4.02 -4.42
C LEU A 22 -3.44 -2.74 -3.64
N VAL A 23 -2.47 -1.83 -3.55
CA VAL A 23 -2.60 -0.62 -2.71
C VAL A 23 -2.58 0.68 -3.52
N ASP A 24 -2.88 0.61 -4.80
CA ASP A 24 -3.09 1.79 -5.64
C ASP A 24 -4.59 2.05 -5.78
N LYS A 25 -4.98 3.33 -5.84
CA LYS A 25 -6.39 3.69 -5.98
C LYS A 25 -6.95 3.33 -7.34
N LEU A 26 -6.12 3.46 -8.39
CA LEU A 26 -6.51 3.15 -9.77
C LEU A 26 -5.82 1.88 -10.21
N TRP A 27 -6.45 1.19 -11.17
CA TRP A 27 -5.85 -0.02 -11.75
C TRP A 27 -4.52 0.34 -12.43
N PRO A 28 -3.47 -0.48 -12.27
CA PRO A 28 -2.16 -0.19 -12.84
C PRO A 28 -2.20 -0.09 -14.37
N ARG A 29 -1.58 0.96 -14.89
CA ARG A 29 -1.56 1.23 -16.33
C ARG A 29 -0.85 0.11 -17.09
N GLY A 30 -1.46 -0.35 -18.17
CA GLY A 30 -0.88 -1.38 -19.02
C GLY A 30 -0.98 -2.80 -18.48
N MET A 31 -1.59 -2.99 -17.32
CA MET A 31 -1.73 -4.31 -16.69
C MET A 31 -3.09 -4.90 -17.04
N LYS A 32 -3.11 -6.03 -17.72
CA LYS A 32 -4.36 -6.77 -17.97
C LYS A 32 -4.81 -7.45 -16.67
N LYS A 33 -6.13 -7.52 -16.47
CA LYS A 33 -6.68 -8.11 -15.24
C LYS A 33 -6.24 -9.55 -15.03
N GLU A 34 -6.15 -10.33 -16.09
CA GLU A 34 -5.74 -11.72 -16.02
C GLU A 34 -4.23 -11.90 -15.73
N TRP A 35 -3.45 -10.84 -15.84
CA TRP A 35 -1.99 -10.90 -15.61
C TRP A 35 -1.61 -10.61 -14.16
N LEU A 36 -2.45 -9.87 -13.42
CA LEU A 36 -2.12 -9.49 -12.05
C LEU A 36 -2.85 -10.41 -11.07
N LYS A 37 -2.08 -11.21 -10.35
CA LYS A 37 -2.63 -12.03 -9.27
C LYS A 37 -2.64 -11.20 -8.00
N TYR A 38 -3.83 -10.95 -7.46
CA TYR A 38 -3.99 -10.25 -6.19
C TYR A 38 -5.16 -10.87 -5.44
N ASP A 39 -5.08 -10.79 -4.11
CA ASP A 39 -6.11 -11.37 -3.25
C ASP A 39 -7.12 -10.31 -2.78
N TYR A 40 -6.66 -9.07 -2.69
CA TYR A 40 -7.52 -7.98 -2.24
C TYR A 40 -7.03 -6.65 -2.83
N TRP A 41 -7.97 -5.78 -3.21
CA TRP A 41 -7.66 -4.44 -3.70
C TRP A 41 -8.10 -3.43 -2.64
N ALA A 42 -7.13 -2.83 -1.94
CA ALA A 42 -7.36 -1.97 -0.78
C ALA A 42 -7.53 -0.51 -1.19
N LYS A 43 -8.56 -0.21 -1.98
CA LYS A 43 -8.82 1.15 -2.49
C LYS A 43 -9.06 2.17 -1.38
N ASP A 44 -9.64 1.73 -0.27
CA ASP A 44 -10.12 2.63 0.77
C ASP A 44 -9.04 3.09 1.74
N ILE A 45 -7.83 2.53 1.62
CA ILE A 45 -6.70 2.91 2.47
C ILE A 45 -5.54 3.48 1.67
N THR A 46 -5.81 3.99 0.48
CA THR A 46 -4.83 4.73 -0.33
C THR A 46 -4.89 6.22 0.05
N PRO A 47 -3.82 7.00 -0.25
CA PRO A 47 -3.85 8.45 0.03
C PRO A 47 -5.02 9.13 -0.70
N SER A 48 -5.60 10.15 -0.05
CA SER A 48 -6.68 10.91 -0.67
C SER A 48 -6.22 11.56 -1.97
N PRO A 49 -7.14 11.80 -2.93
CA PRO A 49 -6.77 12.47 -4.18
C PRO A 49 -6.11 13.83 -3.97
N THR A 50 -6.59 14.61 -2.99
CA THR A 50 -6.01 15.92 -2.68
C THR A 50 -4.58 15.80 -2.17
N LEU A 51 -4.34 14.87 -1.23
CA LEU A 51 -3.00 14.66 -0.68
C LEU A 51 -2.05 14.13 -1.75
N ARG A 52 -2.52 13.23 -2.58
CA ARG A 52 -1.75 12.64 -3.65
C ARG A 52 -1.32 13.67 -4.68
N LYS A 53 -2.24 14.55 -5.09
CA LYS A 53 -1.96 15.63 -6.04
C LYS A 53 -0.90 16.57 -5.47
N TRP A 54 -1.06 16.98 -4.23
CA TRP A 54 -0.10 17.87 -3.57
C TRP A 54 1.30 17.23 -3.49
N PHE A 55 1.36 15.95 -3.15
CA PHE A 55 2.63 15.21 -3.06
C PHE A 55 3.35 15.20 -4.40
N HIS A 56 2.62 14.99 -5.50
CA HIS A 56 3.22 14.92 -6.83
C HIS A 56 3.75 16.25 -7.34
N GLU A 57 3.39 17.37 -6.73
CA GLU A 57 3.93 18.69 -7.10
C GLU A 57 5.42 18.82 -6.75
N ASP A 58 5.87 18.18 -5.70
CA ASP A 58 7.29 18.17 -5.31
C ASP A 58 7.57 16.92 -4.47
N ILE A 59 7.78 15.81 -5.12
CA ILE A 59 7.90 14.51 -4.45
C ILE A 59 8.99 14.50 -3.36
N PRO A 60 10.25 14.88 -3.63
CA PRO A 60 11.25 14.83 -2.56
C PRO A 60 11.02 15.88 -1.48
N GLY A 61 10.57 17.08 -1.85
CA GLY A 61 10.36 18.15 -0.88
C GLY A 61 9.15 17.94 0.01
N HIS A 62 8.10 17.28 -0.51
CA HIS A 62 6.87 17.04 0.25
C HIS A 62 6.87 15.71 1.01
N TRP A 63 7.92 14.89 0.86
CA TRP A 63 7.91 13.53 1.41
C TRP A 63 7.64 13.47 2.91
N GLY A 64 8.33 14.25 3.71
CA GLY A 64 8.17 14.23 5.16
C GLY A 64 6.74 14.54 5.60
N ASP A 65 6.17 15.61 5.03
CA ASP A 65 4.80 16.01 5.34
C ASP A 65 3.79 15.02 4.77
N PHE A 66 4.09 14.43 3.61
CA PHE A 66 3.25 13.40 3.02
C PHE A 66 3.15 12.17 3.92
N VAL A 67 4.27 11.72 4.49
CA VAL A 67 4.28 10.61 5.46
C VAL A 67 3.34 10.91 6.63
N THR A 68 3.48 12.08 7.22
CA THR A 68 2.67 12.48 8.38
C THR A 68 1.18 12.57 8.02
N GLN A 69 0.87 13.20 6.89
CA GLN A 69 -0.53 13.39 6.49
C GLN A 69 -1.19 12.08 6.10
N TYR A 70 -0.47 11.20 5.41
CA TYR A 70 -1.03 9.89 5.06
C TYR A 70 -1.27 9.05 6.31
N GLN A 71 -0.35 9.08 7.28
CA GLN A 71 -0.58 8.37 8.55
C GLN A 71 -1.83 8.87 9.26
N LYS A 72 -2.09 10.17 9.23
CA LYS A 72 -3.32 10.73 9.81
C LYS A 72 -4.56 10.24 9.07
N GLU A 73 -4.49 10.16 7.75
CA GLU A 73 -5.60 9.61 6.96
C GLU A 73 -5.86 8.14 7.32
N LEU A 74 -4.80 7.36 7.49
CA LEU A 74 -4.93 5.96 7.87
C LEU A 74 -5.54 5.80 9.26
N ASP A 75 -5.12 6.64 10.22
CA ASP A 75 -5.69 6.62 11.57
C ASP A 75 -7.18 6.96 11.57
N ALA A 76 -7.59 7.86 10.69
CA ALA A 76 -8.97 8.31 10.59
C ALA A 76 -9.84 7.42 9.69
N SER A 77 -9.23 6.46 8.98
CA SER A 77 -9.96 5.65 8.01
C SER A 77 -10.93 4.68 8.67
N PRO A 78 -12.22 4.72 8.29
CA PRO A 78 -13.19 3.75 8.82
C PRO A 78 -12.94 2.33 8.33
N SER A 79 -12.13 2.17 7.28
CA SER A 79 -11.83 0.85 6.69
C SER A 79 -10.64 0.16 7.34
N MET A 80 -9.86 0.86 8.17
CA MET A 80 -8.61 0.30 8.69
C MET A 80 -8.82 -0.90 9.61
N ALA A 81 -9.81 -0.84 10.50
CA ALA A 81 -10.06 -1.94 11.43
C ALA A 81 -10.42 -3.24 10.68
N ASP A 82 -11.30 -3.15 9.69
CA ASP A 82 -11.68 -4.30 8.87
C ASP A 82 -10.52 -4.83 8.07
N PHE A 83 -9.70 -3.94 7.52
CA PHE A 83 -8.52 -4.33 6.76
C PHE A 83 -7.53 -5.10 7.64
N LEU A 84 -7.26 -4.61 8.85
CA LEU A 84 -6.37 -5.31 9.77
C LEU A 84 -6.89 -6.71 10.12
N THR A 85 -8.20 -6.82 10.35
CA THR A 85 -8.83 -8.12 10.61
C THR A 85 -8.65 -9.07 9.41
N LEU A 86 -8.78 -8.54 8.21
CA LEU A 86 -8.64 -9.32 6.98
C LEU A 86 -7.21 -9.88 6.84
N ILE A 87 -6.19 -9.11 7.14
CA ILE A 87 -4.80 -9.51 6.88
C ILE A 87 -4.15 -10.29 8.02
N LYS A 88 -4.67 -10.19 9.25
CA LYS A 88 -4.07 -10.85 10.43
C LYS A 88 -3.84 -12.36 10.30
N PRO A 89 -4.70 -13.15 9.64
CA PRO A 89 -4.45 -14.58 9.51
C PRO A 89 -3.25 -14.94 8.62
N HIS A 90 -2.73 -14.00 7.85
CA HIS A 90 -1.68 -14.26 6.87
C HIS A 90 -0.30 -13.94 7.42
N PRO A 91 0.65 -14.90 7.41
CA PRO A 91 1.99 -14.65 7.93
C PRO A 91 2.84 -13.75 7.05
N VAL A 92 2.55 -13.70 5.75
CA VAL A 92 3.24 -12.84 4.80
C VAL A 92 2.22 -12.05 3.99
N ILE A 93 2.40 -10.73 3.94
CA ILE A 93 1.54 -9.84 3.18
C ILE A 93 2.44 -9.04 2.25
N THR A 94 2.11 -9.00 0.96
CA THR A 94 2.85 -8.22 -0.02
C THR A 94 1.94 -7.12 -0.57
N LEU A 95 2.34 -5.87 -0.36
CA LEU A 95 1.63 -4.71 -0.88
C LEU A 95 2.13 -4.42 -2.29
N LEU A 96 1.21 -4.43 -3.25
CA LEU A 96 1.53 -4.24 -4.68
C LEU A 96 1.26 -2.79 -5.07
N TYR A 97 2.24 -2.15 -5.68
CA TYR A 97 2.12 -0.76 -6.11
C TYR A 97 2.72 -0.57 -7.51
N ALA A 98 2.31 0.49 -8.22
CA ALA A 98 2.75 0.74 -9.60
C ALA A 98 3.86 1.78 -9.73
N SER A 99 4.05 2.65 -8.74
CA SER A 99 5.03 3.73 -8.80
C SER A 99 6.43 3.25 -9.17
N LYS A 100 7.15 4.04 -9.95
CA LYS A 100 8.55 3.77 -10.29
C LYS A 100 9.52 4.25 -9.21
N LYS A 101 9.03 4.95 -8.18
CA LYS A 101 9.86 5.51 -7.11
C LYS A 101 10.12 4.45 -6.04
N PRO A 102 11.37 3.95 -5.90
CA PRO A 102 11.64 2.88 -4.91
C PRO A 102 11.62 3.37 -3.47
N VAL A 103 11.85 4.67 -3.25
CA VAL A 103 11.89 5.25 -1.90
C VAL A 103 10.65 6.09 -1.61
N TYR A 104 10.30 7.01 -2.51
CA TYR A 104 9.21 7.96 -2.29
C TYR A 104 7.89 7.42 -2.83
N ASN A 105 7.38 6.34 -2.24
CA ASN A 105 6.10 5.77 -2.62
C ASN A 105 5.25 5.47 -1.39
N HIS A 106 3.93 5.56 -1.55
CA HIS A 106 2.99 5.39 -0.45
C HIS A 106 2.97 3.98 0.12
N ALA A 107 3.36 2.98 -0.65
CA ALA A 107 3.37 1.61 -0.16
C ALA A 107 4.36 1.42 0.99
N ARG A 108 5.49 2.15 0.98
CA ARG A 108 6.44 2.13 2.10
C ARG A 108 5.83 2.66 3.38
N ILE A 109 5.08 3.75 3.26
CA ILE A 109 4.41 4.35 4.41
C ILE A 109 3.38 3.37 4.97
N LEU A 110 2.58 2.79 4.09
CA LEU A 110 1.56 1.83 4.50
C LEU A 110 2.18 0.58 5.12
N ARG A 111 3.28 0.07 4.56
CA ARG A 111 4.00 -1.07 5.14
C ARG A 111 4.42 -0.77 6.58
N ASP A 112 5.07 0.35 6.79
CA ASP A 112 5.58 0.72 8.11
C ASP A 112 4.43 0.92 9.10
N TYR A 113 3.34 1.54 8.64
CA TYR A 113 2.14 1.73 9.45
C TYR A 113 1.52 0.38 9.85
N LEU A 114 1.38 -0.54 8.91
CA LEU A 114 0.80 -1.86 9.19
C LEU A 114 1.69 -2.68 10.11
N GLU A 115 3.00 -2.62 9.93
CA GLU A 115 3.93 -3.33 10.82
C GLU A 115 3.76 -2.86 12.26
N MET A 116 3.62 -1.55 12.46
CA MET A 116 3.38 -0.98 13.79
C MET A 116 2.04 -1.45 14.38
N ARG A 117 0.96 -1.40 13.60
CA ARG A 117 -0.37 -1.79 14.06
C ARG A 117 -0.47 -3.29 14.34
N LEU A 118 0.23 -4.11 13.56
CA LEU A 118 0.18 -5.58 13.72
C LEU A 118 1.01 -6.08 14.89
N LYS A 119 1.86 -5.25 15.46
CA LYS A 119 2.63 -5.60 16.67
C LYS A 119 1.80 -5.44 17.95
N GLU A 120 0.72 -4.71 17.88
CA GLU A 120 -0.13 -4.46 19.04
C GLU A 120 -0.94 -5.69 19.46
#